data_466ff9a448ebd63c0ad19b6efcba9b49
#
_entry.id   466ff9a448ebd63c0ad19b6efcba9b49
#
_cell.length_a   1.000
_cell.length_b   1.000
_cell.length_c   1.000
_cell.angle_alpha   90.00
_cell.angle_beta   90.00
_cell.angle_gamma   90.00
#
_symmetry.space_group_name_H-M   'P 1'
#
loop_
_entity.id
_entity.type
_entity.pdbx_description
1 polymer ?
#
loop_
_entity_poly.entity_id
_entity_poly.type
_entity_poly.pdbx_seq_one_letter_code
_entity_poly.pdbx_strand_id
1 'polypeptide(L)'
;HYTGWRYEYVYATWQECLELLAKGELDLLGMAQYTPERAASYEFASLPSGVEYMVMYVRNDDNEVYYNDYQNFNGLRIGVLKGNFQTEILSDVARKNTFTYQPVLFDSSKAMVEALQNKQIDAVVTGSMPLYKDLRLVARFQADPIYFITTKGNKAVLQRLNDALMNIHANTPEFENTTYATYYEQS
;
A
#
# COMPACT_ATOMS: atom_id res chain seq x y z
N HIS A 1 4.63 20.44 -9.84
CA HIS A 1 5.59 21.50 -9.59
C HIS A 1 7.01 21.12 -10.06
N TYR A 2 7.61 20.06 -9.53
CA TYR A 2 8.99 19.66 -9.83
C TYR A 2 9.23 19.13 -11.25
N THR A 3 8.25 18.48 -11.87
CA THR A 3 8.33 18.00 -13.26
C THR A 3 7.98 19.07 -14.28
N GLY A 4 7.23 20.10 -13.89
CA GLY A 4 6.65 21.07 -14.81
C GLY A 4 5.57 20.49 -15.74
N TRP A 5 5.09 19.27 -15.47
CA TRP A 5 4.02 18.65 -16.25
C TRP A 5 2.65 19.15 -15.83
N ARG A 6 1.72 19.10 -16.77
CA ARG A 6 0.29 19.14 -16.52
C ARG A 6 -0.20 17.70 -16.44
N TYR A 7 -0.93 17.34 -15.38
CA TYR A 7 -1.43 16.00 -15.17
C TYR A 7 -2.91 15.90 -15.57
N GLU A 8 -3.23 14.80 -16.25
CA GLU A 8 -4.59 14.35 -16.45
C GLU A 8 -4.75 13.01 -15.72
N TYR A 9 -5.76 12.90 -14.86
CA TYR A 9 -5.97 11.74 -14.03
C TYR A 9 -6.96 10.79 -14.70
N VAL A 10 -6.57 9.52 -14.79
CA VAL A 10 -7.41 8.42 -15.30
C VAL A 10 -7.92 7.62 -14.11
N TYR A 11 -9.22 7.46 -13.99
CA TYR A 11 -9.87 6.68 -12.96
C TYR A 11 -10.18 5.29 -13.50
N ALA A 12 -9.44 4.28 -13.03
CA ALA A 12 -9.55 2.89 -13.45
C ALA A 12 -9.11 1.99 -12.30
N THR A 13 -9.39 0.70 -12.41
CA THR A 13 -8.86 -0.32 -11.50
C THR A 13 -7.35 -0.46 -11.70
N TRP A 14 -6.65 -1.02 -10.70
CA TRP A 14 -5.22 -1.28 -10.80
C TRP A 14 -4.86 -2.09 -12.06
N GLN A 15 -5.61 -3.14 -12.34
CA GLN A 15 -5.39 -3.99 -13.50
C GLN A 15 -5.56 -3.23 -14.82
N GLU A 16 -6.62 -2.44 -14.94
CA GLU A 16 -6.86 -1.59 -16.11
C GLU A 16 -5.76 -0.55 -16.30
N CYS A 17 -5.27 0.07 -15.20
CA CYS A 17 -4.13 0.99 -15.26
C CYS A 17 -2.87 0.31 -15.80
N LEU A 18 -2.57 -0.91 -15.38
CA LEU A 18 -1.44 -1.69 -15.91
C LEU A 18 -1.59 -1.98 -17.40
N GLU A 19 -2.79 -2.33 -17.85
CA GLU A 19 -3.07 -2.58 -19.26
C GLU A 19 -2.94 -1.31 -20.12
N LEU A 20 -3.46 -0.18 -19.64
CA LEU A 20 -3.33 1.11 -20.31
C LEU A 20 -1.86 1.55 -20.38
N LEU A 21 -1.11 1.34 -19.31
CA LEU A 21 0.32 1.62 -19.26
C LEU A 21 1.09 0.76 -20.27
N ALA A 22 0.79 -0.53 -20.34
CA ALA A 22 1.42 -1.45 -21.30
C ALA A 22 1.14 -1.07 -22.76
N LYS A 23 -0.02 -0.50 -23.05
CA LYS A 23 -0.40 0.00 -24.38
C LYS A 23 0.17 1.39 -24.71
N GLY A 24 0.74 2.09 -23.71
CA GLY A 24 1.20 3.47 -23.86
C GLY A 24 0.06 4.49 -23.88
N GLU A 25 -1.13 4.11 -23.42
CA GLU A 25 -2.31 4.97 -23.27
C GLU A 25 -2.34 5.69 -21.91
N LEU A 26 -1.46 5.29 -21.01
CA LEU A 26 -1.14 5.92 -19.75
C LEU A 26 0.37 6.16 -19.67
N ASP A 27 0.80 7.37 -19.33
CA ASP A 27 2.22 7.71 -19.29
C ASP A 27 2.90 7.29 -17.99
N LEU A 28 2.16 7.35 -16.88
CA LEU A 28 2.72 7.18 -15.54
C LEU A 28 1.69 6.54 -14.59
N LEU A 29 2.16 5.55 -13.82
CA LEU A 29 1.38 4.92 -12.75
C LEU A 29 2.19 4.96 -11.46
N GLY A 30 1.61 5.43 -10.38
CA GLY A 30 2.23 5.47 -9.05
C GLY A 30 1.95 4.22 -8.23
N MET A 31 2.56 4.17 -7.02
CA MET A 31 2.32 3.14 -5.98
C MET A 31 2.64 1.70 -6.41
N ALA A 32 3.53 1.50 -7.37
CA ALA A 32 3.93 0.17 -7.79
C ALA A 32 5.04 -0.39 -6.90
N GLN A 33 4.81 -1.54 -6.29
CA GLN A 33 5.86 -2.33 -5.66
C GLN A 33 6.72 -2.99 -6.74
N TYR A 34 8.03 -3.04 -6.50
CA TYR A 34 8.96 -3.69 -7.42
C TYR A 34 8.81 -5.20 -7.35
N THR A 35 8.59 -5.82 -8.51
CA THR A 35 8.76 -7.26 -8.70
C THR A 35 9.52 -7.53 -10.00
N PRO A 36 10.26 -8.65 -10.11
CA PRO A 36 10.96 -9.02 -11.35
C PRO A 36 10.02 -9.10 -12.56
N GLU A 37 8.79 -9.62 -12.38
CA GLU A 37 7.79 -9.72 -13.44
C GLU A 37 7.36 -8.33 -13.94
N ARG A 38 7.12 -7.40 -13.02
CA ARG A 38 6.78 -6.01 -13.36
C ARG A 38 7.94 -5.30 -14.04
N ALA A 39 9.16 -5.50 -13.56
CA ALA A 39 10.37 -4.91 -14.15
C ALA A 39 10.66 -5.43 -15.55
N ALA A 40 10.20 -6.62 -15.92
CA ALA A 40 10.27 -7.13 -17.28
C ALA A 40 9.35 -6.34 -18.24
N SER A 41 8.19 -5.88 -17.76
CA SER A 41 7.14 -5.24 -18.55
C SER A 41 7.13 -3.71 -18.48
N TYR A 42 7.63 -3.13 -17.39
CA TYR A 42 7.59 -1.69 -17.10
C TYR A 42 8.96 -1.15 -16.72
N GLU A 43 9.16 0.15 -16.88
CA GLU A 43 10.31 0.85 -16.31
C GLU A 43 9.95 1.45 -14.97
N PHE A 44 10.83 1.30 -14.00
CA PHE A 44 10.70 1.84 -12.64
C PHE A 44 11.52 3.11 -12.46
N ALA A 45 10.98 4.07 -11.72
CA ALA A 45 11.76 5.21 -11.25
C ALA A 45 12.97 4.73 -10.42
N SER A 46 14.06 5.47 -10.45
CA SER A 46 15.31 5.11 -9.75
C SER A 46 15.19 5.25 -8.23
N LEU A 47 14.29 6.12 -7.77
CA LEU A 47 14.02 6.36 -6.37
C LEU A 47 12.58 6.01 -6.05
N PRO A 48 12.30 5.48 -4.86
CA PRO A 48 10.94 5.28 -4.42
C PRO A 48 10.21 6.61 -4.32
N SER A 49 8.91 6.58 -4.57
CA SER A 49 8.00 7.71 -4.36
C SER A 49 7.44 7.75 -2.93
N GLY A 50 7.71 6.75 -2.14
CA GLY A 50 7.28 6.58 -0.76
C GLY A 50 7.43 5.14 -0.30
N VAL A 51 6.81 4.86 0.84
CA VAL A 51 6.80 3.53 1.45
C VAL A 51 5.36 3.15 1.77
N GLU A 52 4.95 1.95 1.38
CA GLU A 52 3.71 1.34 1.82
C GLU A 52 3.99 0.36 2.96
N TYR A 53 3.20 0.45 4.01
CA TYR A 53 3.24 -0.51 5.11
C TYR A 53 2.09 -1.50 4.95
N MET A 54 2.32 -2.74 5.30
CA MET A 54 1.24 -3.65 5.64
C MET A 54 0.82 -3.37 7.07
N VAL A 55 -0.46 -3.18 7.31
CA VAL A 55 -1.01 -2.76 8.60
C VAL A 55 -2.15 -3.67 9.03
N MET A 56 -2.34 -3.78 10.33
CA MET A 56 -3.48 -4.47 10.92
C MET A 56 -4.36 -3.49 11.67
N TYR A 57 -5.65 -3.54 11.38
CA TYR A 57 -6.68 -2.77 12.05
C TYR A 57 -7.65 -3.67 12.79
N VAL A 58 -8.13 -3.16 13.91
CA VAL A 58 -9.28 -3.68 14.65
C VAL A 58 -10.37 -2.61 14.74
N ARG A 59 -11.55 -2.95 15.24
CA ARG A 59 -12.59 -1.95 15.53
C ARG A 59 -12.12 -0.97 16.60
N ASN A 60 -12.62 0.23 16.59
CA ASN A 60 -12.32 1.24 17.61
C ASN A 60 -12.83 0.84 19.01
N ASP A 61 -13.90 0.04 19.08
CA ASP A 61 -14.50 -0.46 20.33
C ASP A 61 -13.80 -1.72 20.90
N ASP A 62 -12.81 -2.24 20.18
CA ASP A 62 -12.00 -3.36 20.66
C ASP A 62 -11.02 -2.87 21.73
N ASN A 63 -11.09 -3.43 22.93
CA ASN A 63 -10.22 -3.08 24.06
C ASN A 63 -9.31 -4.22 24.50
N GLU A 64 -9.24 -5.30 23.73
CA GLU A 64 -8.44 -6.48 24.04
C GLU A 64 -7.15 -6.56 23.26
N VAL A 65 -7.13 -6.00 22.04
CA VAL A 65 -5.98 -6.04 21.14
C VAL A 65 -5.23 -4.71 21.20
N TYR A 66 -3.97 -4.73 21.65
CA TYR A 66 -3.12 -3.55 21.78
C TYR A 66 -2.06 -3.45 20.68
N TYR A 67 -1.52 -2.25 20.50
CA TYR A 67 -0.51 -1.99 19.45
C TYR A 67 0.76 -2.79 19.70
N ASN A 68 1.16 -3.59 18.68
CA ASN A 68 2.32 -4.49 18.69
C ASN A 68 2.31 -5.54 19.81
N ASP A 69 1.19 -5.80 20.44
CA ASP A 69 1.05 -6.89 21.42
C ASP A 69 0.68 -8.19 20.70
N TYR A 70 1.69 -8.82 20.12
CA TYR A 70 1.53 -10.04 19.30
C TYR A 70 0.95 -11.24 20.07
N GLN A 71 1.06 -11.26 21.40
CA GLN A 71 0.46 -12.33 22.20
C GLN A 71 -1.07 -12.27 22.18
N ASN A 72 -1.63 -11.07 22.15
CA ASN A 72 -3.07 -10.85 22.03
C ASN A 72 -3.61 -11.06 20.61
N PHE A 73 -2.75 -11.36 19.64
CA PHE A 73 -3.17 -11.73 18.29
C PHE A 73 -3.48 -13.23 18.14
N ASN A 74 -3.18 -14.03 19.19
CA ASN A 74 -3.44 -15.47 19.15
C ASN A 74 -4.93 -15.80 18.96
N GLY A 75 -5.20 -16.61 17.96
CA GLY A 75 -6.55 -17.10 17.66
C GLY A 75 -7.47 -16.10 16.95
N LEU A 76 -7.02 -14.86 16.67
CA LEU A 76 -7.83 -13.88 15.97
C LEU A 76 -8.23 -14.37 14.57
N ARG A 77 -9.49 -14.09 14.21
CA ARG A 77 -9.97 -14.22 12.84
C ARG A 77 -9.55 -12.99 12.06
N ILE A 78 -8.57 -13.14 11.17
CA ILE A 78 -7.97 -12.03 10.45
C ILE A 78 -8.41 -12.06 8.99
N GLY A 79 -9.11 -10.99 8.57
CA GLY A 79 -9.51 -10.79 7.18
C GLY A 79 -8.31 -10.40 6.30
N VAL A 80 -8.18 -11.07 5.16
CA VAL A 80 -7.19 -10.80 4.12
C VAL A 80 -7.83 -10.90 2.74
N LEU A 81 -7.27 -10.20 1.75
CA LEU A 81 -7.75 -10.27 0.37
C LEU A 81 -7.20 -11.51 -0.34
N LYS A 82 -8.06 -12.18 -1.11
CA LYS A 82 -7.68 -13.32 -1.95
C LYS A 82 -6.63 -12.92 -2.99
N GLY A 83 -5.65 -13.79 -3.19
CA GLY A 83 -4.62 -13.58 -4.22
C GLY A 83 -3.64 -12.44 -3.92
N ASN A 84 -3.68 -11.87 -2.72
CA ASN A 84 -2.77 -10.83 -2.30
C ASN A 84 -1.60 -11.46 -1.50
N PHE A 85 -0.38 -10.96 -1.78
CA PHE A 85 0.85 -11.34 -1.05
C PHE A 85 0.78 -11.06 0.46
N GLN A 86 -0.16 -10.25 0.92
CA GLN A 86 -0.39 -9.94 2.34
C GLN A 86 -0.56 -11.20 3.20
N THR A 87 -1.14 -12.27 2.63
CA THR A 87 -1.31 -13.55 3.35
C THR A 87 0.03 -14.20 3.69
N GLU A 88 0.99 -14.14 2.76
CA GLU A 88 2.34 -14.69 2.96
C GLU A 88 3.11 -13.87 4.00
N ILE A 89 3.06 -12.54 3.89
CA ILE A 89 3.69 -11.65 4.86
C ILE A 89 3.11 -11.85 6.26
N LEU A 90 1.79 -11.92 6.39
CA LEU A 90 1.14 -12.15 7.68
C LEU A 90 1.55 -13.50 8.29
N SER A 91 1.67 -14.54 7.48
CA SER A 91 2.15 -15.85 7.91
C SER A 91 3.58 -15.79 8.45
N ASP A 92 4.47 -15.05 7.76
CA ASP A 92 5.85 -14.85 8.21
C ASP A 92 5.94 -14.02 9.49
N VAL A 93 5.11 -12.97 9.62
CA VAL A 93 5.02 -12.15 10.83
C VAL A 93 4.51 -13.00 12.01
N ALA A 94 3.48 -13.80 11.80
CA ALA A 94 2.93 -14.69 12.82
C ALA A 94 3.97 -15.69 13.31
N ARG A 95 4.70 -16.31 12.39
CA ARG A 95 5.78 -17.24 12.72
C ARG A 95 6.92 -16.58 13.49
N LYS A 96 7.36 -15.39 13.06
CA LYS A 96 8.45 -14.64 13.73
C LYS A 96 8.08 -14.17 15.13
N ASN A 97 6.82 -13.82 15.35
CA ASN A 97 6.31 -13.29 16.63
C ASN A 97 5.52 -14.32 17.45
N THR A 98 5.55 -15.58 17.04
CA THR A 98 5.00 -16.73 17.78
C THR A 98 3.52 -16.62 18.12
N PHE A 99 2.70 -16.13 17.21
CA PHE A 99 1.24 -16.14 17.35
C PHE A 99 0.57 -16.97 16.25
N THR A 100 -0.64 -17.46 16.54
CA THR A 100 -1.49 -18.18 15.60
C THR A 100 -2.72 -17.33 15.27
N TYR A 101 -3.29 -17.52 14.08
CA TYR A 101 -4.49 -16.80 13.65
C TYR A 101 -5.32 -17.65 12.70
N GLN A 102 -6.55 -17.25 12.45
CA GLN A 102 -7.47 -17.88 11.49
C GLN A 102 -7.67 -16.92 10.31
N PRO A 103 -7.08 -17.20 9.13
CA PRO A 103 -7.28 -16.34 7.96
C PRO A 103 -8.70 -16.48 7.42
N VAL A 104 -9.34 -15.35 7.13
CA VAL A 104 -10.63 -15.28 6.46
C VAL A 104 -10.46 -14.51 5.16
N LEU A 105 -10.74 -15.18 4.03
CA LEU A 105 -10.47 -14.66 2.69
C LEU A 105 -11.65 -13.87 2.14
N PHE A 106 -11.39 -12.66 1.65
CA PHE A 106 -12.37 -11.77 1.04
C PHE A 106 -12.02 -11.43 -0.41
N ASP A 107 -13.04 -11.19 -1.23
CA ASP A 107 -12.87 -10.76 -2.62
C ASP A 107 -12.71 -9.24 -2.76
N SER A 108 -13.09 -8.46 -1.73
CA SER A 108 -12.97 -7.01 -1.74
C SER A 108 -12.69 -6.43 -0.35
N SER A 109 -11.97 -5.31 -0.31
CA SER A 109 -11.70 -4.56 0.92
C SER A 109 -13.00 -4.09 1.60
N LYS A 110 -14.01 -3.73 0.83
CA LYS A 110 -15.31 -3.31 1.35
C LYS A 110 -15.96 -4.42 2.16
N ALA A 111 -16.09 -5.63 1.59
CA ALA A 111 -16.68 -6.78 2.28
C ALA A 111 -15.88 -7.17 3.53
N MET A 112 -14.56 -7.05 3.46
CA MET A 112 -13.65 -7.34 4.58
C MET A 112 -13.88 -6.35 5.75
N VAL A 113 -13.97 -5.06 5.47
CA VAL A 113 -14.23 -4.02 6.49
C VAL A 113 -15.64 -4.15 7.06
N GLU A 114 -16.65 -4.41 6.23
CA GLU A 114 -18.02 -4.68 6.70
C GLU A 114 -18.07 -5.90 7.64
N ALA A 115 -17.35 -6.97 7.34
CA ALA A 115 -17.26 -8.15 8.21
C ALA A 115 -16.60 -7.83 9.56
N LEU A 116 -15.58 -6.96 9.57
CA LEU A 116 -14.95 -6.48 10.80
C LEU A 116 -15.94 -5.65 11.65
N GLN A 117 -16.63 -4.70 11.04
CA GLN A 117 -17.64 -3.88 11.72
C GLN A 117 -18.78 -4.71 12.28
N ASN A 118 -19.21 -5.76 11.57
CA ASN A 118 -20.25 -6.70 11.99
C ASN A 118 -19.76 -7.80 12.96
N LYS A 119 -18.51 -7.72 13.46
CA LYS A 119 -17.90 -8.67 14.41
C LYS A 119 -17.81 -10.12 13.90
N GLN A 120 -17.84 -10.30 12.58
CA GLN A 120 -17.66 -11.61 11.93
C GLN A 120 -16.17 -12.02 11.91
N ILE A 121 -15.29 -11.03 11.92
CA ILE A 121 -13.84 -11.18 12.09
C ILE A 121 -13.34 -10.20 13.14
N ASP A 122 -12.12 -10.41 13.63
CA ASP A 122 -11.57 -9.67 14.76
C ASP A 122 -10.60 -8.57 14.30
N ALA A 123 -9.89 -8.81 13.20
CA ALA A 123 -8.95 -7.87 12.61
C ALA A 123 -8.97 -7.95 11.08
N VAL A 124 -8.43 -6.93 10.43
CA VAL A 124 -8.14 -6.93 8.99
C VAL A 124 -6.69 -6.55 8.74
N VAL A 125 -6.10 -7.17 7.73
CA VAL A 125 -4.77 -6.82 7.24
C VAL A 125 -4.89 -6.24 5.84
N THR A 126 -4.28 -5.07 5.63
CA THR A 126 -4.35 -4.31 4.38
C THR A 126 -3.09 -3.46 4.19
N GLY A 127 -2.96 -2.81 3.04
CA GLY A 127 -1.98 -1.74 2.87
C GLY A 127 -2.29 -0.53 3.76
N SER A 128 -1.29 0.30 4.01
CA SER A 128 -1.45 1.50 4.85
C SER A 128 -2.31 2.60 4.21
N MET A 129 -2.65 2.45 2.95
CA MET A 129 -3.57 3.32 2.21
C MET A 129 -4.72 2.48 1.64
N PRO A 130 -5.98 2.89 1.77
CA PRO A 130 -6.50 4.09 2.42
C PRO A 130 -6.48 4.01 3.96
N LEU A 131 -6.49 5.18 4.61
CA LEU A 131 -6.69 5.25 6.07
C LEU A 131 -8.16 5.00 6.41
N TYR A 132 -8.38 4.15 7.40
CA TYR A 132 -9.72 3.84 7.93
C TYR A 132 -9.93 4.60 9.24
N LYS A 133 -10.68 5.69 9.22
CA LYS A 133 -10.94 6.55 10.38
C LYS A 133 -11.67 5.85 11.53
N ASP A 134 -12.56 4.91 11.16
CA ASP A 134 -13.39 4.17 12.12
C ASP A 134 -12.73 2.88 12.62
N LEU A 135 -11.45 2.69 12.30
CA LEU A 135 -10.69 1.53 12.72
C LEU A 135 -9.42 1.97 13.46
N ARG A 136 -8.99 1.15 14.40
CA ARG A 136 -7.79 1.39 15.21
C ARG A 136 -6.63 0.54 14.70
N LEU A 137 -5.52 1.19 14.40
CA LEU A 137 -4.27 0.55 14.01
C LEU A 137 -3.66 -0.19 15.21
N VAL A 138 -3.37 -1.47 15.05
CA VAL A 138 -2.76 -2.31 16.12
C VAL A 138 -1.42 -2.93 15.72
N ALA A 139 -1.06 -2.92 14.45
CA ALA A 139 0.29 -3.28 14.03
C ALA A 139 0.66 -2.64 12.69
N ARG A 140 1.95 -2.34 12.56
CA ARG A 140 2.61 -2.10 11.26
C ARG A 140 3.60 -3.22 11.05
N PHE A 141 3.50 -3.84 9.90
CA PHE A 141 4.41 -4.88 9.48
C PHE A 141 5.43 -4.33 8.49
N GLN A 142 5.80 -5.13 7.52
CA GLN A 142 6.75 -4.82 6.49
C GLN A 142 6.52 -3.44 5.85
N ALA A 143 7.62 -2.74 5.60
CA ALA A 143 7.67 -1.49 4.85
C ALA A 143 8.22 -1.79 3.45
N ASP A 144 7.40 -1.64 2.42
CA ASP A 144 7.81 -1.88 1.05
C ASP A 144 7.91 -0.55 0.30
N PRO A 145 9.05 -0.27 -0.37
CA PRO A 145 9.17 0.92 -1.19
C PRO A 145 8.22 0.82 -2.38
N ILE A 146 7.52 1.91 -2.65
CA ILE A 146 6.65 2.09 -3.80
C ILE A 146 7.25 3.06 -4.79
N TYR A 147 7.01 2.80 -6.07
CA TYR A 147 7.64 3.52 -7.16
C TYR A 147 6.60 4.02 -8.16
N PHE A 148 7.00 5.05 -8.89
CA PHE A 148 6.36 5.33 -10.16
C PHE A 148 6.89 4.37 -11.22
N ILE A 149 6.00 3.91 -12.09
CA ILE A 149 6.33 3.10 -13.26
C ILE A 149 5.78 3.72 -14.54
N THR A 150 6.45 3.45 -15.63
CA THR A 150 6.04 3.87 -16.99
C THR A 150 6.19 2.71 -17.98
N THR A 151 5.68 2.90 -19.18
CA THR A 151 5.79 1.94 -20.29
C THR A 151 7.26 1.60 -20.55
N LYS A 152 7.54 0.34 -20.85
CA LYS A 152 8.88 -0.13 -21.17
C LYS A 152 9.51 0.68 -22.30
N GLY A 153 10.72 1.19 -22.08
CA GLY A 153 11.46 2.02 -23.04
C GLY A 153 11.09 3.51 -23.02
N ASN A 154 10.12 3.98 -22.23
CA ASN A 154 9.77 5.39 -22.12
C ASN A 154 10.80 6.15 -21.24
N LYS A 155 12.03 6.24 -21.74
CA LYS A 155 13.16 6.84 -21.02
C LYS A 155 13.02 8.34 -20.77
N ALA A 156 12.31 9.06 -21.64
CA ALA A 156 12.16 10.51 -21.52
C ALA A 156 11.28 10.89 -20.31
N VAL A 157 10.16 10.20 -20.11
CA VAL A 157 9.32 10.38 -18.93
C VAL A 157 10.08 9.99 -17.68
N LEU A 158 10.74 8.83 -17.71
CA LEU A 158 11.46 8.28 -16.57
C LEU A 158 12.62 9.20 -16.13
N GLN A 159 13.44 9.70 -17.06
CA GLN A 159 14.54 10.60 -16.72
C GLN A 159 14.04 11.86 -16.04
N ARG A 160 13.03 12.52 -16.61
CA ARG A 160 12.48 13.75 -16.04
C ARG A 160 11.85 13.53 -14.67
N LEU A 161 11.21 12.36 -14.47
CA LEU A 161 10.69 11.96 -13.18
C LEU A 161 11.80 11.73 -12.15
N ASN A 162 12.87 11.01 -12.55
CA ASN A 162 14.02 10.76 -11.68
C ASN A 162 14.72 12.05 -11.26
N ASP A 163 14.89 12.99 -12.18
CA ASP A 163 15.46 14.32 -11.88
C ASP A 163 14.59 15.07 -10.86
N ALA A 164 13.25 15.01 -11.01
CA ALA A 164 12.34 15.62 -10.07
C ALA A 164 12.39 14.95 -8.69
N LEU A 165 12.43 13.62 -8.62
CA LEU A 165 12.53 12.88 -7.35
C LEU A 165 13.87 13.17 -6.66
N MET A 166 14.99 13.17 -7.38
CA MET A 166 16.28 13.54 -6.82
C MET A 166 16.28 14.97 -6.26
N ASN A 167 15.64 15.90 -6.97
CA ASN A 167 15.51 17.29 -6.52
C ASN A 167 14.67 17.38 -5.22
N ILE A 168 13.57 16.64 -5.14
CA ILE A 168 12.73 16.58 -3.92
C ILE A 168 13.56 16.04 -2.75
N HIS A 169 14.23 14.92 -2.91
CA HIS A 169 15.07 14.32 -1.86
C HIS A 169 16.19 15.25 -1.38
N ALA A 170 16.82 15.97 -2.30
CA ALA A 170 17.95 16.86 -1.98
C ALA A 170 17.51 18.17 -1.31
N ASN A 171 16.38 18.76 -1.74
CA ASN A 171 16.01 20.12 -1.37
C ASN A 171 14.76 20.21 -0.51
N THR A 172 13.99 19.14 -0.37
CA THR A 172 12.76 19.11 0.40
C THR A 172 12.61 17.76 1.11
N PRO A 173 13.52 17.41 2.05
CA PRO A 173 13.54 16.09 2.70
C PRO A 173 12.26 15.76 3.46
N GLU A 174 11.53 16.79 3.94
CA GLU A 174 10.24 16.65 4.63
C GLU A 174 9.04 16.50 3.68
N PHE A 175 9.27 16.42 2.36
CA PHE A 175 8.20 16.42 1.36
C PHE A 175 7.20 15.28 1.57
N GLU A 176 7.69 14.08 1.84
CA GLU A 176 6.83 12.89 2.05
C GLU A 176 5.98 13.07 3.29
N ASN A 177 6.58 13.48 4.42
CA ASN A 177 5.87 13.70 5.67
C ASN A 177 4.84 14.83 5.55
N THR A 178 5.21 15.93 4.91
CA THR A 178 4.32 17.08 4.70
C THR A 178 3.15 16.71 3.77
N THR A 179 3.43 15.96 2.71
CA THR A 179 2.39 15.50 1.79
C THR A 179 1.45 14.52 2.48
N TYR A 180 1.98 13.57 3.23
CA TYR A 180 1.19 12.62 4.00
C TYR A 180 0.28 13.34 5.01
N ALA A 181 0.83 14.24 5.81
CA ALA A 181 0.06 15.05 6.75
C ALA A 181 -1.03 15.88 6.08
N THR A 182 -0.72 16.48 4.93
CA THR A 182 -1.67 17.33 4.21
C THR A 182 -2.86 16.56 3.65
N TYR A 183 -2.64 15.37 3.10
CA TYR A 183 -3.67 14.65 2.34
C TYR A 183 -4.29 13.47 3.08
N TYR A 184 -3.63 12.96 4.13
CA TYR A 184 -4.07 11.75 4.82
C TYR A 184 -4.36 11.93 6.30
N GLU A 185 -3.74 12.91 6.99
CA GLU A 185 -4.01 13.14 8.41
C GLU A 185 -5.17 14.11 8.67
N GLN A 186 -5.52 14.94 7.69
CA GLN A 186 -6.60 15.94 7.81
C GLN A 186 -7.96 15.45 7.27
N SER A 187 -8.04 14.24 6.77
CA SER A 187 -9.28 13.71 6.17
C SER A 187 -10.12 12.89 7.14
#